data_8c1e67d15bed0b22f4abe8d1b8c18bb4
#
_entry.id   8c1e67d15bed0b22f4abe8d1b8c18bb4
#
_cell.length_a   1.000
_cell.length_b   1.000
_cell.length_c   1.000
_cell.angle_alpha   90.00
_cell.angle_beta   90.00
_cell.angle_gamma   90.00
#
_symmetry.space_group_name_H-M   'P 1'
#
loop_
_entity.id
_entity.type
_entity.pdbx_description
1 polymer ?
#
loop_
_entity_poly.entity_id
_entity_poly.type
_entity_poly.pdbx_seq_one_letter_code
_entity_poly.pdbx_strand_id
1 'polypeptide(L)'
;DHAQRYIPLLLRSGQSGEALKAFQTCRAKDAQFALQDAPTTLALAKAAWNTGDAKDALALLQGFDRRFKGHDAVPAAYELVARVLLQGMNRADMALRVLATLESRHPDTEAARETRWLLRNHVPQGAVGG
;
A
#
# COMPACT_ATOMS: atom_id res chain seq x y z
N ASP A 1 -17.82 -12.74 7.64
CA ASP A 1 -18.37 -11.53 7.07
C ASP A 1 -18.40 -11.61 5.55
N HIS A 2 -19.50 -11.16 4.97
CA HIS A 2 -19.72 -11.24 3.53
C HIS A 2 -18.61 -10.53 2.72
N ALA A 3 -18.23 -9.33 3.14
CA ALA A 3 -17.23 -8.56 2.40
C ALA A 3 -15.85 -9.24 2.41
N GLN A 4 -15.50 -9.94 3.47
CA GLN A 4 -14.23 -10.66 3.55
C GLN A 4 -14.12 -11.75 2.47
N ARG A 5 -15.25 -12.28 2.02
CA ARG A 5 -15.29 -13.30 0.96
C ARG A 5 -15.49 -12.68 -0.41
N TYR A 6 -16.29 -11.65 -0.49
CA TYR A 6 -16.72 -11.04 -1.75
C TYR A 6 -15.60 -10.27 -2.42
N ILE A 7 -14.87 -9.46 -1.64
CA ILE A 7 -13.81 -8.61 -2.19
C ILE A 7 -12.70 -9.42 -2.86
N PRO A 8 -12.20 -10.53 -2.26
CA PRO A 8 -11.19 -11.34 -2.95
C PRO A 8 -11.69 -11.91 -4.27
N LEU A 9 -12.96 -12.30 -4.33
CA LEU A 9 -13.55 -12.83 -5.57
C LEU A 9 -13.58 -11.77 -6.66
N LEU A 10 -13.95 -10.54 -6.32
CA LEU A 10 -13.94 -9.44 -7.28
C LEU A 10 -12.55 -9.17 -7.83
N LEU A 11 -11.55 -9.20 -6.96
CA LEU A 11 -10.16 -8.99 -7.39
C LEU A 11 -9.69 -10.10 -8.33
N ARG A 12 -10.03 -11.35 -8.01
CA ARG A 12 -9.63 -12.50 -8.85
C ARG A 12 -10.29 -12.48 -10.21
N SER A 13 -11.49 -11.93 -10.31
CA SER A 13 -12.19 -11.82 -11.59
C SER A 13 -11.88 -10.53 -12.34
N GLY A 14 -10.87 -9.79 -11.91
CA GLY A 14 -10.44 -8.56 -12.59
C GLY A 14 -11.33 -7.37 -12.34
N GLN A 15 -12.21 -7.42 -11.34
CA GLN A 15 -13.15 -6.36 -11.03
C GLN A 15 -12.62 -5.50 -9.89
N SER A 16 -11.45 -4.92 -10.08
CA SER A 16 -10.77 -4.11 -9.06
C SER A 16 -11.59 -2.90 -8.65
N GLY A 17 -12.25 -2.24 -9.60
CA GLY A 17 -13.08 -1.08 -9.30
C GLY A 17 -14.25 -1.43 -8.40
N GLU A 18 -14.90 -2.56 -8.66
CA GLU A 18 -16.00 -3.02 -7.82
C GLU A 18 -15.51 -3.42 -6.43
N ALA A 19 -14.31 -4.04 -6.37
CA ALA A 19 -13.72 -4.40 -5.09
C ALA A 19 -13.44 -3.16 -4.24
N LEU A 20 -12.91 -2.10 -4.85
CA LEU A 20 -12.66 -0.84 -4.15
C LEU A 20 -13.95 -0.20 -3.65
N LYS A 21 -15.01 -0.20 -4.48
CA LYS A 21 -16.30 0.33 -4.05
C LYS A 21 -16.86 -0.44 -2.87
N ALA A 22 -16.74 -1.77 -2.89
CA ALA A 22 -17.18 -2.61 -1.78
C ALA A 22 -16.43 -2.27 -0.50
N PHE A 23 -15.12 -2.09 -0.59
CA PHE A 23 -14.30 -1.68 0.54
C PHE A 23 -14.73 -0.31 1.07
N GLN A 24 -14.92 0.66 0.19
CA GLN A 24 -15.33 2.01 0.56
C GLN A 24 -16.69 2.00 1.25
N THR A 25 -17.61 1.20 0.76
CA THR A 25 -18.93 1.05 1.38
C THR A 25 -18.83 0.50 2.80
N CYS A 26 -17.98 -0.52 2.99
CA CYS A 26 -17.77 -1.08 4.32
C CYS A 26 -17.15 -0.05 5.27
N ARG A 27 -16.19 0.72 4.79
CA ARG A 27 -15.52 1.76 5.58
C ARG A 27 -16.48 2.90 5.93
N ALA A 28 -17.42 3.21 5.06
CA ALA A 28 -18.42 4.24 5.35
C ALA A 28 -19.34 3.83 6.50
N LYS A 29 -19.59 2.53 6.64
CA LYS A 29 -20.42 2.00 7.72
C LYS A 29 -19.62 1.74 8.99
N ASP A 30 -18.35 1.39 8.85
CA ASP A 30 -17.48 1.05 9.97
C ASP A 30 -16.07 1.50 9.65
N ALA A 31 -15.64 2.61 10.26
CA ALA A 31 -14.34 3.18 10.01
C ALA A 31 -13.19 2.24 10.40
N GLN A 32 -13.46 1.21 11.19
CA GLN A 32 -12.47 0.22 11.58
C GLN A 32 -12.44 -1.01 10.68
N PHE A 33 -13.33 -1.06 9.68
CA PHE A 33 -13.36 -2.20 8.78
C PHE A 33 -12.00 -2.41 8.12
N ALA A 34 -11.52 -3.65 8.13
CA ALA A 34 -10.27 -4.03 7.49
C ALA A 34 -10.39 -5.45 6.97
N LEU A 35 -9.72 -5.71 5.85
CA LEU A 35 -9.66 -7.06 5.31
C LEU A 35 -8.73 -7.91 6.18
N GLN A 36 -9.10 -9.19 6.34
CA GLN A 36 -8.37 -10.11 7.22
C GLN A 36 -7.31 -10.94 6.48
N ASP A 37 -7.23 -10.79 5.18
CA ASP A 37 -6.32 -11.54 4.32
C ASP A 37 -5.22 -10.61 3.80
N ALA A 38 -3.96 -10.94 4.06
CA ALA A 38 -2.84 -10.08 3.67
C ALA A 38 -2.71 -9.92 2.15
N PRO A 39 -2.72 -10.99 1.35
CA PRO A 39 -2.62 -10.81 -0.10
C PRO A 39 -3.76 -9.99 -0.69
N THR A 40 -4.98 -10.17 -0.19
CA THR A 40 -6.14 -9.41 -0.66
C THR A 40 -5.98 -7.92 -0.32
N THR A 41 -5.55 -7.63 0.90
CA THR A 41 -5.33 -6.26 1.34
C THR A 41 -4.28 -5.56 0.46
N LEU A 42 -3.17 -6.24 0.20
CA LEU A 42 -2.12 -5.69 -0.63
C LEU A 42 -2.59 -5.49 -2.08
N ALA A 43 -3.29 -6.47 -2.65
CA ALA A 43 -3.80 -6.38 -4.02
C ALA A 43 -4.79 -5.23 -4.16
N LEU A 44 -5.65 -5.04 -3.18
CA LEU A 44 -6.61 -3.95 -3.21
C LEU A 44 -5.93 -2.59 -3.07
N ALA A 45 -4.89 -2.51 -2.23
CA ALA A 45 -4.10 -1.29 -2.09
C ALA A 45 -3.39 -0.94 -3.41
N LYS A 46 -2.86 -1.93 -4.11
CA LYS A 46 -2.26 -1.71 -5.43
C LYS A 46 -3.28 -1.20 -6.43
N ALA A 47 -4.48 -1.76 -6.40
CA ALA A 47 -5.56 -1.31 -7.28
C ALA A 47 -5.94 0.13 -6.99
N ALA A 48 -6.05 0.50 -5.71
CA ALA A 48 -6.33 1.88 -5.32
C ALA A 48 -5.23 2.82 -5.82
N TRP A 49 -3.98 2.44 -5.64
CA TRP A 49 -2.86 3.25 -6.13
C TRP A 49 -2.88 3.41 -7.64
N ASN A 50 -3.17 2.33 -8.38
CA ASN A 50 -3.21 2.35 -9.85
C ASN A 50 -4.35 3.22 -10.38
N THR A 51 -5.41 3.42 -9.62
CA THR A 51 -6.50 4.31 -10.02
C THR A 51 -6.30 5.74 -9.55
N GLY A 52 -5.15 6.04 -8.94
CA GLY A 52 -4.84 7.38 -8.47
C GLY A 52 -5.39 7.71 -7.09
N ASP A 53 -5.85 6.72 -6.35
CA ASP A 53 -6.43 6.93 -5.03
C ASP A 53 -5.39 6.63 -3.94
N ALA A 54 -4.47 7.57 -3.75
CA ALA A 54 -3.41 7.44 -2.77
C ALA A 54 -3.94 7.31 -1.35
N LYS A 55 -5.02 8.01 -1.04
CA LYS A 55 -5.60 8.02 0.30
C LYS A 55 -6.13 6.64 0.69
N ASP A 56 -6.88 6.00 -0.21
CA ASP A 56 -7.40 4.65 0.06
C ASP A 56 -6.27 3.62 0.10
N ALA A 57 -5.26 3.78 -0.75
CA ALA A 57 -4.10 2.89 -0.72
C ALA A 57 -3.42 2.92 0.65
N LEU A 58 -3.18 4.11 1.20
CA LEU A 58 -2.58 4.23 2.52
C LEU A 58 -3.50 3.71 3.63
N ALA A 59 -4.82 3.97 3.51
CA ALA A 59 -5.77 3.46 4.49
C ALA A 59 -5.76 1.93 4.55
N LEU A 60 -5.69 1.28 3.39
CA LEU A 60 -5.61 -0.19 3.31
C LEU A 60 -4.34 -0.74 3.95
N LEU A 61 -3.22 -0.02 3.78
CA LEU A 61 -1.91 -0.49 4.24
C LEU A 61 -1.61 -0.12 5.70
N GLN A 62 -2.46 0.71 6.32
CA GLN A 62 -2.21 1.15 7.68
C GLN A 62 -2.16 -0.04 8.65
N GLY A 63 -1.07 -0.13 9.41
CA GLY A 63 -0.90 -1.18 10.39
C GLY A 63 -0.70 -2.58 9.80
N PHE A 64 -0.37 -2.66 8.52
CA PHE A 64 -0.23 -3.95 7.82
C PHE A 64 0.75 -4.88 8.53
N ASP A 65 1.90 -4.36 8.95
CA ASP A 65 2.93 -5.16 9.60
C ASP A 65 2.49 -5.74 10.96
N ARG A 66 1.65 -5.02 11.68
CA ARG A 66 1.11 -5.50 12.95
C ARG A 66 -0.01 -6.50 12.73
N ARG A 67 -0.89 -6.22 11.76
CA ARG A 67 -2.04 -7.07 11.46
C ARG A 67 -1.61 -8.41 10.86
N PHE A 68 -0.56 -8.41 10.06
CA PHE A 68 -0.08 -9.59 9.35
C PHE A 68 1.39 -9.87 9.68
N LYS A 69 1.70 -9.81 10.97
CA LYS A 69 3.07 -9.96 11.45
C LYS A 69 3.72 -11.24 10.94
N GLY A 70 4.89 -11.09 10.34
CA GLY A 70 5.63 -12.24 9.82
C GLY A 70 5.18 -12.74 8.47
N HIS A 71 4.13 -12.15 7.88
CA HIS A 71 3.67 -12.56 6.56
C HIS A 71 4.65 -12.11 5.48
N ASP A 72 4.81 -12.94 4.44
CA ASP A 72 5.74 -12.67 3.35
C ASP A 72 5.41 -11.39 2.58
N ALA A 73 4.16 -10.92 2.65
CA ALA A 73 3.73 -9.70 1.97
C ALA A 73 4.15 -8.41 2.69
N VAL A 74 4.64 -8.49 3.93
CA VAL A 74 4.95 -7.30 4.72
C VAL A 74 5.98 -6.40 4.03
N PRO A 75 7.11 -6.91 3.50
CA PRO A 75 8.06 -6.02 2.81
C PRO A 75 7.44 -5.31 1.61
N ALA A 76 6.64 -6.01 0.81
CA ALA A 76 5.97 -5.41 -0.36
C ALA A 76 4.97 -4.33 0.07
N ALA A 77 4.30 -4.52 1.21
CA ALA A 77 3.40 -3.50 1.74
C ALA A 77 4.16 -2.23 2.12
N TYR A 78 5.31 -2.36 2.78
CA TYR A 78 6.17 -1.21 3.07
C TYR A 78 6.62 -0.50 1.80
N GLU A 79 7.01 -1.25 0.79
CA GLU A 79 7.42 -0.66 -0.49
C GLU A 79 6.29 0.16 -1.10
N LEU A 80 5.08 -0.37 -1.09
CA LEU A 80 3.94 0.36 -1.64
C LEU A 80 3.64 1.63 -0.84
N VAL A 81 3.72 1.55 0.50
CA VAL A 81 3.56 2.74 1.34
C VAL A 81 4.57 3.82 0.95
N ALA A 82 5.84 3.43 0.81
CA ALA A 82 6.89 4.39 0.43
C ALA A 82 6.62 5.02 -0.93
N ARG A 83 6.19 4.22 -1.90
CA ARG A 83 5.86 4.71 -3.24
C ARG A 83 4.69 5.70 -3.21
N VAL A 84 3.63 5.37 -2.48
CA VAL A 84 2.47 6.25 -2.35
C VAL A 84 2.84 7.55 -1.66
N LEU A 85 3.61 7.47 -0.58
CA LEU A 85 4.08 8.66 0.14
C LEU A 85 4.94 9.55 -0.75
N LEU A 86 5.84 8.96 -1.51
CA LEU A 86 6.78 9.69 -2.35
C LEU A 86 6.10 10.30 -3.58
N GLN A 87 5.37 9.49 -4.32
CA GLN A 87 4.83 9.87 -5.62
C GLN A 87 3.41 10.43 -5.53
N GLY A 88 2.62 9.98 -4.55
CA GLY A 88 1.24 10.41 -4.40
C GLY A 88 1.05 11.57 -3.44
N MET A 89 1.85 11.62 -2.38
CA MET A 89 1.71 12.62 -1.32
C MET A 89 2.87 13.62 -1.29
N ASN A 90 3.89 13.41 -2.10
CA ASN A 90 5.09 14.26 -2.13
C ASN A 90 5.75 14.36 -0.75
N ARG A 91 5.80 13.22 -0.03
CA ARG A 91 6.35 13.17 1.32
C ARG A 91 7.61 12.29 1.36
N ALA A 92 8.69 12.79 0.75
CA ALA A 92 9.96 12.09 0.72
C ALA A 92 10.50 11.81 2.13
N ASP A 93 10.26 12.72 3.07
CA ASP A 93 10.68 12.56 4.46
C ASP A 93 10.07 11.31 5.09
N MET A 94 8.77 11.08 4.87
CA MET A 94 8.09 9.91 5.41
C MET A 94 8.50 8.63 4.66
N ALA A 95 8.70 8.73 3.35
CA ALA A 95 9.16 7.60 2.56
C ALA A 95 10.55 7.13 3.00
N LEU A 96 11.43 8.06 3.37
CA LEU A 96 12.75 7.71 3.91
C LEU A 96 12.64 6.94 5.22
N ARG A 97 11.69 7.27 6.06
CA ARG A 97 11.46 6.53 7.31
C ARG A 97 11.01 5.10 7.02
N VAL A 98 10.17 4.93 6.01
CA VAL A 98 9.73 3.58 5.59
C VAL A 98 10.92 2.78 5.08
N LEU A 99 11.79 3.40 4.28
CA LEU A 99 13.01 2.73 3.81
C LEU A 99 13.89 2.31 4.99
N ALA A 100 14.05 3.18 5.98
CA ALA A 100 14.84 2.85 7.17
C ALA A 100 14.31 1.61 7.87
N THR A 101 12.97 1.48 7.98
CA THR A 101 12.33 0.31 8.56
C THR A 101 12.60 -0.94 7.72
N LEU A 102 12.46 -0.82 6.40
CA LEU A 102 12.75 -1.93 5.49
C LEU A 102 14.20 -2.40 5.62
N GLU A 103 15.14 -1.47 5.65
CA GLU A 103 16.55 -1.82 5.74
C GLU A 103 16.92 -2.41 7.09
N SER A 104 16.21 -2.02 8.14
CA SER A 104 16.43 -2.55 9.48
C SER A 104 15.84 -3.95 9.67
N ARG A 105 14.62 -4.16 9.16
CA ARG A 105 13.85 -5.39 9.43
C ARG A 105 13.86 -6.39 8.28
N HIS A 106 14.00 -5.91 7.05
CA HIS A 106 13.91 -6.75 5.84
C HIS A 106 14.99 -6.34 4.83
N PRO A 107 16.28 -6.35 5.25
CA PRO A 107 17.35 -5.74 4.44
C PRO A 107 17.63 -6.44 3.10
N ASP A 108 17.41 -7.75 3.03
CA ASP A 108 17.77 -8.52 1.85
C ASP A 108 16.58 -8.78 0.92
N THR A 109 15.53 -7.99 1.06
CA THR A 109 14.33 -8.16 0.23
C THR A 109 14.40 -7.30 -1.02
N GLU A 110 13.67 -7.74 -2.04
CA GLU A 110 13.48 -6.94 -3.24
C GLU A 110 12.81 -5.61 -2.91
N ALA A 111 11.87 -5.62 -1.97
CA ALA A 111 11.17 -4.42 -1.54
C ALA A 111 12.16 -3.36 -1.01
N ALA A 112 13.14 -3.76 -0.21
CA ALA A 112 14.15 -2.83 0.30
C ALA A 112 14.99 -2.27 -0.84
N ARG A 113 15.42 -3.12 -1.79
CA ARG A 113 16.22 -2.69 -2.93
C ARG A 113 15.44 -1.72 -3.83
N GLU A 114 14.18 -2.05 -4.13
CA GLU A 114 13.35 -1.21 -4.99
C GLU A 114 13.04 0.13 -4.33
N THR A 115 12.77 0.14 -3.03
CA THR A 115 12.48 1.37 -2.32
C THR A 115 13.72 2.27 -2.26
N ARG A 116 14.89 1.68 -2.06
CA ARG A 116 16.15 2.43 -2.07
C ARG A 116 16.38 3.07 -3.43
N TRP A 117 16.18 2.29 -4.50
CA TRP A 117 16.33 2.79 -5.86
C TRP A 117 15.35 3.93 -6.14
N LEU A 118 14.10 3.73 -5.74
CA LEU A 118 13.04 4.71 -5.96
C LEU A 118 13.39 6.06 -5.32
N LEU A 119 13.83 6.03 -4.06
CA LEU A 119 14.18 7.26 -3.34
C LEU A 119 15.43 7.92 -3.89
N ARG A 120 16.41 7.11 -4.30
CA ARG A 120 17.65 7.64 -4.89
C ARG A 120 17.41 8.34 -6.22
N ASN A 121 16.43 7.86 -7.00
CA ASN A 121 16.16 8.34 -8.35
C ASN A 121 14.94 9.26 -8.42
N HIS A 122 14.37 9.60 -7.27
CA HIS A 122 13.21 10.46 -7.24
C HIS A 122 13.60 11.91 -7.55
N VAL A 123 12.84 12.52 -8.46
CA VAL A 123 12.97 13.95 -8.75
C VAL A 123 11.79 14.65 -8.09
N PRO A 124 12.02 15.49 -7.07
CA PRO A 124 10.92 16.18 -6.39
C PRO A 124 10.09 17.03 -7.35
N GLN A 125 8.78 16.99 -7.18
CA GLN A 125 7.90 17.87 -7.92
C GLN A 125 8.21 19.31 -7.54
N GLY A 126 8.34 20.17 -8.55
CA GLY A 126 8.67 21.56 -8.29
C GLY A 126 10.16 21.85 -8.20
N ALA A 127 11.00 20.82 -8.07
CA ALA A 127 12.43 20.98 -8.23
C ALA A 127 12.68 21.03 -9.72
N VAL A 128 12.32 22.12 -10.31
CA VAL A 128 12.64 22.31 -11.71
C VAL A 128 14.13 22.31 -11.77
N GLY A 129 14.70 21.38 -12.47
CA GLY A 129 16.13 21.29 -12.63
C GLY A 129 16.67 22.57 -13.26
N GLY A 130 16.25 23.56 -12.79
CA GLY A 130 16.84 24.84 -13.18
C GLY A 130 18.10 24.88 -12.45
#